data_3b425a1c752d864c5c23ce69b86423e4
#
_entry.id   3b425a1c752d864c5c23ce69b86423e4
#
_cell.length_a   1.000
_cell.length_b   1.000
_cell.length_c   1.000
_cell.angle_alpha   90.00
_cell.angle_beta   90.00
_cell.angle_gamma   90.00
#
_symmetry.space_group_name_H-M   'P 1'
#
loop_
_entity.id
_entity.type
_entity.pdbx_description
1 polymer ?
#
loop_
_entity_poly.entity_id
_entity_poly.type
_entity_poly.pdbx_seq_one_letter_code
_entity_poly.pdbx_strand_id
1 'polypeptide(L)'
;MNLYEIYFSPTGGTKKVADIMIKAMKKDAQEIDMIKDPDKILQTEFSEDDICLIAVPSYGGRIPSVTVDKFQKLQAKGTKAILVAVFGNRAIDDTLVEMQDILENAGFVCVVGVEAVAEHSLMHQFGTGRPDQQDEKELIRFSEQIMQKIETKMECMKVELPGNHNYREYNGVPLKPVANGKCTSCGICAKECPAG
;
A
#
# COMPACT_ATOMS: atom_id res chain seq x y z
N MET A 1 0.84 22.03 -1.74
CA MET A 1 0.45 20.80 -1.00
C MET A 1 -0.45 19.97 -1.88
N ASN A 2 0.08 18.90 -2.46
CA ASN A 2 -0.67 17.89 -3.22
C ASN A 2 -0.92 16.68 -2.33
N LEU A 3 -2.00 15.94 -2.62
CA LEU A 3 -2.25 14.63 -2.05
C LEU A 3 -2.01 13.58 -3.15
N TYR A 4 -1.23 12.57 -2.83
CA TYR A 4 -0.98 11.44 -3.73
C TYR A 4 -1.58 10.16 -3.15
N GLU A 5 -2.27 9.42 -3.99
CA GLU A 5 -2.74 8.07 -3.72
C GLU A 5 -1.85 7.08 -4.49
N ILE A 6 -0.95 6.43 -3.78
CA ILE A 6 0.04 5.51 -4.36
C ILE A 6 -0.31 4.10 -3.90
N TYR A 7 -0.56 3.18 -4.81
CA TYR A 7 -0.90 1.83 -4.41
C TYR A 7 -0.38 0.75 -5.37
N PHE A 8 -0.16 -0.43 -4.79
CA PHE A 8 0.02 -1.68 -5.52
C PHE A 8 -1.15 -2.62 -5.19
N SER A 9 -2.02 -2.91 -6.15
CA SER A 9 -3.28 -3.63 -5.89
C SER A 9 -3.67 -4.58 -7.02
N PRO A 10 -3.04 -5.77 -7.12
CA PRO A 10 -3.29 -6.72 -8.21
C PRO A 10 -4.73 -7.24 -8.27
N THR A 11 -5.41 -7.34 -7.13
CA THR A 11 -6.77 -7.91 -7.03
C THR A 11 -7.83 -6.89 -6.56
N GLY A 12 -7.46 -5.61 -6.44
CA GLY A 12 -8.38 -4.52 -6.07
C GLY A 12 -8.58 -4.31 -4.58
N GLY A 13 -8.24 -5.25 -3.70
CA GLY A 13 -8.48 -5.12 -2.26
C GLY A 13 -7.73 -3.95 -1.62
N THR A 14 -6.45 -3.78 -1.94
CA THR A 14 -5.63 -2.66 -1.45
C THR A 14 -6.15 -1.32 -1.97
N LYS A 15 -6.50 -1.26 -3.25
CA LYS A 15 -7.09 -0.05 -3.83
C LYS A 15 -8.39 0.34 -3.15
N LYS A 16 -9.29 -0.62 -2.88
CA LYS A 16 -10.55 -0.36 -2.18
C LYS A 16 -10.32 0.32 -0.83
N VAL A 17 -9.31 -0.13 -0.07
CA VAL A 17 -8.94 0.51 1.22
C VAL A 17 -8.41 1.92 0.99
N ALA A 18 -7.49 2.10 0.04
CA ALA A 18 -6.92 3.42 -0.28
C ALA A 18 -8.00 4.42 -0.72
N ASP A 19 -8.88 4.02 -1.64
CA ASP A 19 -10.00 4.84 -2.12
C ASP A 19 -10.91 5.33 -0.97
N ILE A 20 -11.23 4.46 0.01
CA ILE A 20 -12.03 4.83 1.18
C ILE A 20 -11.32 5.93 1.98
N MET A 21 -10.04 5.74 2.25
CA MET A 21 -9.25 6.69 3.02
C MET A 21 -9.08 8.03 2.31
N ILE A 22 -8.73 8.01 1.03
CA ILE A 22 -8.56 9.22 0.20
C ILE A 22 -9.86 10.02 0.12
N LYS A 23 -10.98 9.35 -0.13
CA LYS A 23 -12.31 10.00 -0.18
C LYS A 23 -12.64 10.71 1.13
N ALA A 24 -12.29 10.10 2.27
CA ALA A 24 -12.51 10.69 3.59
C ALA A 24 -11.61 11.90 3.88
N MET A 25 -10.47 12.01 3.22
CA MET A 25 -9.56 13.17 3.35
C MET A 25 -10.10 14.43 2.66
N LYS A 26 -11.15 14.32 1.86
CA LYS A 26 -11.88 15.44 1.21
C LYS A 26 -10.96 16.37 0.40
N LYS A 27 -9.94 15.80 -0.24
CA LYS A 27 -8.98 16.50 -1.12
C LYS A 27 -8.83 15.71 -2.40
N ASP A 28 -8.62 16.43 -3.51
CA ASP A 28 -8.30 15.79 -4.79
C ASP A 28 -6.92 15.14 -4.69
N ALA A 29 -6.84 13.86 -5.01
CA ALA A 29 -5.60 13.10 -4.99
C ALA A 29 -5.12 12.77 -6.40
N GLN A 30 -3.81 12.83 -6.60
CA GLN A 30 -3.16 12.32 -7.79
C GLN A 30 -2.92 10.82 -7.63
N GLU A 31 -3.61 10.03 -8.43
CA GLU A 31 -3.52 8.56 -8.40
C GLU A 31 -2.24 8.07 -9.09
N ILE A 32 -1.52 7.16 -8.44
CA ILE A 32 -0.36 6.43 -8.97
C ILE A 32 -0.61 4.93 -8.76
N ASP A 33 -1.08 4.27 -9.82
CA ASP A 33 -1.27 2.83 -9.87
C ASP A 33 0.05 2.17 -10.28
N MET A 34 0.74 1.54 -9.33
CA MET A 34 2.05 0.93 -9.56
C MET A 34 2.03 -0.31 -10.48
N ILE A 35 0.85 -0.76 -10.91
CA ILE A 35 0.68 -1.85 -11.88
C ILE A 35 0.51 -1.27 -13.28
N LYS A 36 -0.40 -0.31 -13.44
CA LYS A 36 -0.72 0.24 -14.76
C LYS A 36 0.37 1.18 -15.28
N ASP A 37 0.97 1.96 -14.40
CA ASP A 37 2.05 2.88 -14.72
C ASP A 37 3.15 2.82 -13.64
N PRO A 38 3.95 1.74 -13.65
CA PRO A 38 4.91 1.48 -12.58
C PRO A 38 6.06 2.49 -12.53
N ASP A 39 6.29 3.26 -13.57
CA ASP A 39 7.36 4.26 -13.62
C ASP A 39 6.87 5.67 -13.28
N LYS A 40 5.58 5.92 -13.25
CA LYS A 40 5.00 7.22 -12.86
C LYS A 40 5.49 7.69 -11.49
N ILE A 41 5.60 6.77 -10.52
CA ILE A 41 6.10 7.09 -9.19
C ILE A 41 7.55 7.62 -9.21
N LEU A 42 8.39 7.12 -10.12
CA LEU A 42 9.80 7.55 -10.27
C LEU A 42 9.92 8.88 -11.00
N GLN A 43 8.90 9.29 -11.75
CA GLN A 43 8.83 10.55 -12.48
C GLN A 43 8.18 11.67 -11.66
N THR A 44 7.60 11.31 -10.51
CA THR A 44 6.92 12.27 -9.63
C THR A 44 7.92 12.91 -8.68
N GLU A 45 7.95 14.24 -8.67
CA GLU A 45 8.72 14.99 -7.67
C GLU A 45 7.86 15.23 -6.44
N PHE A 46 8.35 14.79 -5.28
CA PHE A 46 7.68 14.94 -4.00
C PHE A 46 8.31 16.07 -3.19
N SER A 47 7.50 16.99 -2.69
CA SER A 47 7.94 18.13 -1.88
C SER A 47 7.58 17.95 -0.39
N GLU A 48 8.17 18.77 0.48
CA GLU A 48 7.90 18.74 1.94
C GLU A 48 6.44 19.06 2.30
N ASP A 49 5.76 19.82 1.43
CA ASP A 49 4.36 20.19 1.63
C ASP A 49 3.38 19.11 1.18
N ASP A 50 3.85 18.12 0.44
CA ASP A 50 2.98 17.08 -0.12
C ASP A 50 2.70 15.96 0.89
N ILE A 51 1.60 15.26 0.66
CA ILE A 51 1.16 14.12 1.46
C ILE A 51 0.99 12.93 0.52
N CYS A 52 1.59 11.80 0.86
CA CYS A 52 1.45 10.53 0.14
C CYS A 52 0.74 9.50 1.02
N LEU A 53 -0.42 9.00 0.59
CA LEU A 53 -0.98 7.76 1.10
C LEU A 53 -0.40 6.63 0.25
N ILE A 54 0.36 5.74 0.89
CA ILE A 54 1.06 4.63 0.19
C ILE A 54 0.49 3.31 0.71
N ALA A 55 -0.24 2.60 -0.15
CA ALA A 55 -0.94 1.38 0.21
C ALA A 55 -0.39 0.15 -0.54
N VAL A 56 0.01 -0.87 0.20
CA VAL A 56 0.48 -2.14 -0.36
C VAL A 56 -0.15 -3.34 0.34
N PRO A 57 -0.30 -4.48 -0.35
CA PRO A 57 -0.68 -5.72 0.31
C PRO A 57 0.49 -6.31 1.09
N SER A 58 0.18 -7.01 2.19
CA SER A 58 1.16 -7.82 2.94
C SER A 58 1.29 -9.20 2.31
N TYR A 59 2.44 -9.51 1.74
CA TYR A 59 2.76 -10.81 1.16
C TYR A 59 3.69 -11.60 2.07
N GLY A 60 3.12 -12.57 2.78
CA GLY A 60 3.88 -13.35 3.77
C GLY A 60 4.47 -12.51 4.90
N GLY A 61 3.87 -11.36 5.21
CA GLY A 61 4.35 -10.44 6.25
C GLY A 61 5.41 -9.45 5.78
N ARG A 62 5.55 -9.26 4.48
CA ARG A 62 6.49 -8.35 3.82
C ARG A 62 5.76 -7.52 2.76
N ILE A 63 6.36 -6.42 2.33
CA ILE A 63 5.86 -5.72 1.14
C ILE A 63 6.17 -6.53 -0.12
N PRO A 64 5.40 -6.38 -1.22
CA PRO A 64 5.71 -7.03 -2.49
C PRO A 64 7.09 -6.61 -3.01
N SER A 65 7.94 -7.58 -3.41
CA SER A 65 9.30 -7.30 -3.87
C SER A 65 9.37 -6.30 -5.02
N VAL A 66 8.38 -6.34 -5.91
CA VAL A 66 8.27 -5.38 -7.04
C VAL A 66 8.09 -3.93 -6.59
N THR A 67 7.55 -3.70 -5.37
CA THR A 67 7.43 -2.35 -4.80
C THR A 67 8.72 -1.91 -4.11
N VAL A 68 9.49 -2.83 -3.52
CA VAL A 68 10.79 -2.53 -2.90
C VAL A 68 11.71 -1.82 -3.87
N ASP A 69 11.89 -2.40 -5.07
CA ASP A 69 12.79 -1.86 -6.11
C ASP A 69 12.42 -0.45 -6.55
N LYS A 70 11.12 -0.12 -6.51
CA LYS A 70 10.63 1.22 -6.85
C LYS A 70 10.84 2.19 -5.69
N PHE A 71 10.42 1.81 -4.48
CA PHE A 71 10.54 2.67 -3.30
C PHE A 71 11.98 3.03 -2.95
N GLN A 72 12.92 2.10 -3.13
CA GLN A 72 14.35 2.36 -2.92
C GLN A 72 14.95 3.41 -3.87
N LYS A 73 14.32 3.65 -5.01
CA LYS A 73 14.77 4.64 -6.01
C LYS A 73 14.13 6.02 -5.84
N LEU A 74 13.16 6.14 -4.94
CA LEU A 74 12.49 7.41 -4.69
C LEU A 74 13.44 8.41 -4.01
N GLN A 75 13.16 9.67 -4.24
CA GLN A 75 13.84 10.78 -3.58
C GLN A 75 12.80 11.81 -3.15
N ALA A 76 12.48 11.79 -1.87
CA ALA A 76 11.58 12.76 -1.26
C ALA A 76 12.38 13.80 -0.46
N LYS A 77 11.76 14.95 -0.22
CA LYS A 77 12.38 16.08 0.48
C LYS A 77 11.60 16.41 1.76
N GLY A 78 11.38 15.39 2.61
CA GLY A 78 10.56 15.55 3.82
C GLY A 78 9.06 15.40 3.59
N THR A 79 8.65 14.83 2.48
CA THR A 79 7.24 14.54 2.13
C THR A 79 6.60 13.63 3.16
N LYS A 80 5.41 13.98 3.63
CA LYS A 80 4.68 13.18 4.63
C LYS A 80 4.11 11.91 4.00
N ALA A 81 4.38 10.77 4.61
CA ALA A 81 3.86 9.47 4.18
C ALA A 81 2.91 8.85 5.20
N ILE A 82 1.73 8.46 4.74
CA ILE A 82 0.74 7.65 5.43
C ILE A 82 0.88 6.24 4.89
N LEU A 83 1.32 5.30 5.71
CA LEU A 83 1.59 3.92 5.31
C LEU A 83 0.36 3.05 5.55
N VAL A 84 -0.05 2.29 4.55
CA VAL A 84 -1.22 1.41 4.65
C VAL A 84 -0.83 0.00 4.25
N ALA A 85 -0.81 -0.92 5.22
CA ALA A 85 -0.60 -2.35 4.98
C ALA A 85 -1.95 -3.07 4.94
N VAL A 86 -2.28 -3.65 3.79
CA VAL A 86 -3.55 -4.38 3.59
C VAL A 86 -3.27 -5.88 3.59
N PHE A 87 -4.04 -6.64 4.37
CA PHE A 87 -3.79 -8.07 4.54
C PHE A 87 -5.06 -8.92 4.61
N GLY A 88 -4.91 -10.21 4.30
CA GLY A 88 -6.00 -11.20 4.25
C GLY A 88 -6.32 -11.80 5.61
N ASN A 89 -6.45 -10.99 6.67
CA ASN A 89 -6.90 -11.37 8.01
C ASN A 89 -6.02 -12.40 8.77
N ARG A 90 -4.72 -12.51 8.45
CA ARG A 90 -3.77 -13.28 9.29
C ARG A 90 -2.94 -12.35 10.18
N ALA A 91 -1.98 -11.66 9.59
CA ALA A 91 -1.10 -10.67 10.23
C ALA A 91 -0.33 -9.90 9.15
N ILE A 92 0.14 -8.71 9.49
CA ILE A 92 1.01 -7.91 8.63
C ILE A 92 2.50 -8.19 8.87
N ASP A 93 2.84 -8.85 9.99
CA ASP A 93 4.19 -9.09 10.47
C ASP A 93 5.08 -7.84 10.31
N ASP A 94 6.09 -7.86 9.41
CA ASP A 94 7.06 -6.78 9.25
C ASP A 94 6.72 -5.78 8.12
N THR A 95 5.54 -5.88 7.52
CA THR A 95 5.15 -5.08 6.34
C THR A 95 5.25 -3.57 6.60
N LEU A 96 4.74 -3.06 7.72
CA LEU A 96 4.75 -1.63 8.02
C LEU A 96 6.15 -1.11 8.35
N VAL A 97 6.93 -1.84 9.15
CA VAL A 97 8.30 -1.42 9.50
C VAL A 97 9.21 -1.46 8.28
N GLU A 98 9.04 -2.44 7.38
CA GLU A 98 9.78 -2.49 6.12
C GLU A 98 9.44 -1.31 5.20
N MET A 99 8.16 -0.96 5.09
CA MET A 99 7.74 0.25 4.37
C MET A 99 8.38 1.50 4.96
N GLN A 100 8.35 1.64 6.28
CA GLN A 100 8.91 2.79 6.98
C GLN A 100 10.40 2.91 6.69
N ASP A 101 11.18 1.85 6.90
CA ASP A 101 12.63 1.87 6.70
C ASP A 101 13.01 2.29 5.28
N ILE A 102 12.33 1.75 4.27
CA ILE A 102 12.63 2.06 2.87
C ILE A 102 12.23 3.49 2.52
N LEU A 103 11.06 3.94 2.95
CA LEU A 103 10.56 5.27 2.61
C LEU A 103 11.28 6.38 3.38
N GLU A 104 11.63 6.16 4.66
CA GLU A 104 12.47 7.10 5.42
C GLU A 104 13.87 7.23 4.79
N ASN A 105 14.46 6.13 4.33
CA ASN A 105 15.73 6.17 3.58
C ASN A 105 15.60 6.90 2.24
N ALA A 106 14.42 6.92 1.63
CA ALA A 106 14.11 7.68 0.43
C ALA A 106 13.75 9.16 0.70
N GLY A 107 13.80 9.61 1.98
CA GLY A 107 13.59 11.01 2.38
C GLY A 107 12.15 11.37 2.72
N PHE A 108 11.24 10.41 2.85
CA PHE A 108 9.89 10.65 3.40
C PHE A 108 9.91 10.79 4.92
N VAL A 109 8.88 11.43 5.45
CA VAL A 109 8.56 11.47 6.88
C VAL A 109 7.32 10.61 7.11
N CYS A 110 7.51 9.42 7.66
CA CYS A 110 6.41 8.52 7.97
C CYS A 110 5.63 9.02 9.19
N VAL A 111 4.38 9.46 8.99
CA VAL A 111 3.57 10.13 10.02
C VAL A 111 2.59 9.19 10.71
N VAL A 112 2.22 8.08 10.05
CA VAL A 112 1.30 7.07 10.59
C VAL A 112 1.39 5.77 9.80
N GLY A 113 1.12 4.63 10.46
CA GLY A 113 0.85 3.34 9.84
C GLY A 113 -0.58 2.89 10.12
N VAL A 114 -1.23 2.35 9.12
CA VAL A 114 -2.58 1.79 9.19
C VAL A 114 -2.55 0.34 8.73
N GLU A 115 -3.12 -0.54 9.53
CA GLU A 115 -3.41 -1.92 9.17
C GLU A 115 -4.86 -2.03 8.72
N ALA A 116 -5.10 -2.64 7.57
CA ALA A 116 -6.45 -2.82 7.06
C ALA A 116 -6.68 -4.24 6.56
N VAL A 117 -7.80 -4.83 6.95
CA VAL A 117 -8.19 -6.15 6.46
C VAL A 117 -8.91 -6.02 5.13
N ALA A 118 -8.52 -6.85 4.16
CA ALA A 118 -9.28 -7.09 2.94
C ALA A 118 -9.49 -8.60 2.74
N GLU A 119 -10.43 -8.98 1.89
CA GLU A 119 -10.60 -10.36 1.51
C GLU A 119 -9.29 -10.93 0.91
N HIS A 120 -8.90 -12.11 1.38
CA HIS A 120 -7.65 -12.73 0.96
C HIS A 120 -7.72 -13.13 -0.52
N SER A 121 -6.79 -12.65 -1.32
CA SER A 121 -6.81 -12.75 -2.79
C SER A 121 -6.78 -14.18 -3.35
N LEU A 122 -6.27 -15.17 -2.59
CA LEU A 122 -6.19 -16.57 -2.98
C LEU A 122 -7.14 -17.47 -2.19
N MET A 123 -7.38 -17.15 -0.92
CA MET A 123 -8.19 -17.96 -0.02
C MET A 123 -9.38 -17.12 0.49
N HIS A 124 -10.39 -16.96 -0.36
CA HIS A 124 -11.53 -16.07 -0.14
C HIS A 124 -12.33 -16.33 1.14
N GLN A 125 -12.17 -17.49 1.78
CA GLN A 125 -12.76 -17.76 3.09
C GLN A 125 -12.15 -16.93 4.24
N PHE A 126 -11.01 -16.28 4.03
CA PHE A 126 -10.41 -15.38 5.01
C PHE A 126 -10.71 -13.92 4.66
N GLY A 127 -11.26 -13.20 5.62
CA GLY A 127 -11.65 -11.81 5.44
C GLY A 127 -12.75 -11.62 4.39
N THR A 128 -13.61 -12.62 4.17
CA THR A 128 -14.68 -12.60 3.17
C THR A 128 -15.50 -11.32 3.27
N GLY A 129 -15.65 -10.62 2.14
CA GLY A 129 -16.41 -9.37 2.06
C GLY A 129 -15.74 -8.13 2.65
N ARG A 130 -14.51 -8.27 3.23
CA ARG A 130 -13.77 -7.14 3.79
C ARG A 130 -13.06 -6.31 2.70
N PRO A 131 -12.87 -4.99 2.87
CA PRO A 131 -13.43 -4.20 3.97
C PRO A 131 -14.94 -4.08 3.87
N ASP A 132 -15.60 -4.30 5.02
CA ASP A 132 -17.05 -4.17 5.18
C ASP A 132 -17.46 -2.76 5.68
N GLN A 133 -18.74 -2.57 6.02
CA GLN A 133 -19.25 -1.28 6.48
C GLN A 133 -18.59 -0.81 7.80
N GLN A 134 -18.19 -1.74 8.67
CA GLN A 134 -17.52 -1.38 9.92
C GLN A 134 -16.09 -0.94 9.65
N ASP A 135 -15.37 -1.64 8.77
CA ASP A 135 -14.05 -1.24 8.31
C ASP A 135 -14.07 0.12 7.63
N GLU A 136 -15.06 0.35 6.77
CA GLU A 136 -15.23 1.64 6.10
C GLU A 136 -15.36 2.78 7.10
N LYS A 137 -16.19 2.63 8.13
CA LYS A 137 -16.35 3.64 9.19
C LYS A 137 -15.04 3.91 9.94
N GLU A 138 -14.28 2.85 10.27
CA GLU A 138 -12.99 2.99 10.96
C GLU A 138 -11.96 3.65 10.08
N LEU A 139 -11.85 3.29 8.80
CA LEU A 139 -10.93 3.90 7.84
C LEU A 139 -11.25 5.39 7.62
N ILE A 140 -12.53 5.75 7.54
CA ILE A 140 -12.98 7.15 7.47
C ILE A 140 -12.53 7.90 8.72
N ARG A 141 -12.80 7.35 9.91
CA ARG A 141 -12.41 7.96 11.19
C ARG A 141 -10.89 8.16 11.28
N PHE A 142 -10.10 7.16 10.91
CA PHE A 142 -8.64 7.27 10.88
C PHE A 142 -8.18 8.38 9.91
N SER A 143 -8.74 8.43 8.72
CA SER A 143 -8.39 9.42 7.71
C SER A 143 -8.65 10.86 8.20
N GLU A 144 -9.81 11.09 8.83
CA GLU A 144 -10.14 12.40 9.41
C GLU A 144 -9.16 12.79 10.54
N GLN A 145 -8.83 11.86 11.44
CA GLN A 145 -7.86 12.08 12.52
C GLN A 145 -6.45 12.37 12.00
N ILE A 146 -6.02 11.64 10.97
CA ILE A 146 -4.72 11.83 10.32
C ILE A 146 -4.64 13.23 9.72
N MET A 147 -5.65 13.63 8.95
CA MET A 147 -5.68 14.95 8.34
C MET A 147 -5.68 16.07 9.38
N GLN A 148 -6.45 15.93 10.46
CA GLN A 148 -6.46 16.88 11.56
C GLN A 148 -5.06 17.04 12.18
N LYS A 149 -4.33 15.95 12.42
CA LYS A 149 -2.96 15.99 12.96
C LYS A 149 -2.01 16.70 12.00
N ILE A 150 -2.08 16.41 10.71
CA ILE A 150 -1.22 17.02 9.70
C ILE A 150 -1.48 18.52 9.60
N GLU A 151 -2.75 18.95 9.58
CA GLU A 151 -3.16 20.34 9.43
C GLU A 151 -2.83 21.19 10.67
N THR A 152 -2.89 20.62 11.85
CA THR A 152 -2.55 21.33 13.11
C THR A 152 -1.04 21.45 13.33
N LYS A 153 -0.20 20.96 12.40
CA LYS A 153 1.26 20.95 12.53
C LYS A 153 1.74 20.40 13.89
N MET A 154 0.96 19.51 14.51
CA MET A 154 1.47 18.78 15.67
C MET A 154 2.78 18.13 15.23
N GLU A 155 3.85 18.35 16.01
CA GLU A 155 5.16 17.76 15.73
C GLU A 155 4.94 16.30 15.35
N CYS A 156 5.29 15.96 14.11
CA CYS A 156 5.29 14.59 13.66
C CYS A 156 6.39 13.87 14.42
N MET A 157 6.06 13.39 15.63
CA MET A 157 6.95 12.51 16.37
C MET A 157 7.24 11.32 15.50
N LYS A 158 8.48 10.85 15.54
CA LYS A 158 8.85 9.61 14.86
C LYS A 158 7.89 8.51 15.30
N VAL A 159 7.17 7.94 14.35
CA VAL A 159 6.19 6.87 14.61
C VAL A 159 6.96 5.56 14.73
N GLU A 160 6.76 4.84 15.84
CA GLU A 160 7.21 3.46 15.97
C GLU A 160 6.12 2.55 15.39
N LEU A 161 6.44 1.87 14.30
CA LEU A 161 5.50 0.96 13.65
C LEU A 161 5.77 -0.50 14.07
N PRO A 162 4.74 -1.35 14.08
CA PRO A 162 4.89 -2.75 14.45
C PRO A 162 5.72 -3.51 13.42
N GLY A 163 6.52 -4.45 13.90
CA GLY A 163 7.36 -5.33 13.10
C GLY A 163 8.79 -5.42 13.64
N ASN A 164 9.61 -6.18 12.95
CA ASN A 164 11.00 -6.41 13.30
C ASN A 164 11.89 -5.92 12.14
N HIS A 165 12.88 -5.06 12.40
CA HIS A 165 13.86 -4.60 11.40
C HIS A 165 14.72 -5.73 10.82
N ASN A 166 14.86 -6.85 11.52
CA ASN A 166 15.35 -8.10 10.94
C ASN A 166 14.19 -8.84 10.29
N TYR A 167 13.73 -8.32 9.16
CA TYR A 167 12.51 -8.80 8.51
C TYR A 167 12.51 -10.31 8.33
N ARG A 168 11.33 -10.90 8.52
CA ARG A 168 11.14 -12.33 8.28
C ARG A 168 11.51 -12.72 6.85
N GLU A 169 12.06 -13.91 6.69
CA GLU A 169 12.30 -14.45 5.36
C GLU A 169 10.97 -14.78 4.65
N TYR A 170 10.88 -14.35 3.40
CA TYR A 170 9.76 -14.68 2.52
C TYR A 170 10.26 -14.97 1.12
N ASN A 171 10.21 -16.24 0.75
CA ASN A 171 10.70 -16.75 -0.54
C ASN A 171 9.57 -16.89 -1.59
N GLY A 172 8.46 -16.21 -1.39
CA GLY A 172 7.28 -16.27 -2.24
C GLY A 172 6.41 -17.50 -1.98
N VAL A 173 5.39 -17.66 -2.81
CA VAL A 173 4.49 -18.83 -2.79
C VAL A 173 4.99 -19.81 -3.83
N PRO A 174 5.15 -21.12 -3.53
CA PRO A 174 5.62 -22.11 -4.49
C PRO A 174 4.57 -22.44 -5.57
N LEU A 175 3.39 -21.84 -5.47
CA LEU A 175 2.29 -22.05 -6.41
C LEU A 175 2.44 -21.10 -7.60
N LYS A 176 2.71 -21.69 -8.77
CA LYS A 176 2.70 -20.95 -10.04
C LYS A 176 1.47 -21.37 -10.86
N PRO A 177 0.74 -20.42 -11.46
CA PRO A 177 -0.37 -20.75 -12.34
C PRO A 177 0.15 -21.53 -13.56
N VAL A 178 -0.53 -22.62 -13.90
CA VAL A 178 -0.20 -23.46 -15.07
C VAL A 178 -1.44 -23.58 -15.96
N ALA A 179 -1.25 -23.39 -17.25
CA ALA A 179 -2.31 -23.60 -18.23
C ALA A 179 -2.71 -25.08 -18.29
N ASN A 180 -4.00 -25.35 -18.21
CA ASN A 180 -4.53 -26.72 -18.37
C ASN A 180 -4.93 -27.03 -19.82
N GLY A 181 -5.39 -28.25 -20.10
CA GLY A 181 -5.78 -28.71 -21.45
C GLY A 181 -6.95 -27.93 -22.09
N LYS A 182 -7.61 -27.01 -21.40
CA LYS A 182 -8.65 -26.09 -21.93
C LYS A 182 -8.10 -24.77 -22.42
N CYS A 183 -6.79 -24.57 -22.31
CA CYS A 183 -6.13 -23.35 -22.76
C CYS A 183 -6.20 -23.25 -24.29
N THR A 184 -6.74 -22.12 -24.78
CA THR A 184 -6.83 -21.84 -26.24
C THR A 184 -5.66 -20.97 -26.73
N SER A 185 -4.67 -20.69 -25.88
CA SER A 185 -3.54 -19.82 -26.19
C SER A 185 -3.95 -18.40 -26.62
N CYS A 186 -5.08 -17.89 -26.13
CA CYS A 186 -5.59 -16.56 -26.50
C CYS A 186 -4.78 -15.39 -25.94
N GLY A 187 -3.83 -15.62 -25.02
CA GLY A 187 -2.93 -14.61 -24.47
C GLY A 187 -3.55 -13.66 -23.43
N ILE A 188 -4.86 -13.77 -23.11
CA ILE A 188 -5.54 -12.87 -22.18
C ILE A 188 -4.86 -12.87 -20.81
N CYS A 189 -4.51 -14.05 -20.26
CA CYS A 189 -3.88 -14.15 -18.95
C CYS A 189 -2.49 -13.47 -18.89
N ALA A 190 -1.75 -13.47 -19.99
CA ALA A 190 -0.48 -12.75 -20.08
C ALA A 190 -0.71 -11.23 -20.20
N LYS A 191 -1.68 -10.82 -21.01
CA LYS A 191 -2.01 -9.40 -21.19
C LYS A 191 -2.52 -8.73 -19.90
N GLU A 192 -3.31 -9.47 -19.12
CA GLU A 192 -3.90 -8.98 -17.85
C GLU A 192 -2.97 -9.22 -16.66
N CYS A 193 -1.80 -9.82 -16.86
CA CYS A 193 -0.87 -10.09 -15.76
C CYS A 193 -0.21 -8.79 -15.27
N PRO A 194 -0.39 -8.42 -13.99
CA PRO A 194 0.25 -7.21 -13.46
C PRO A 194 1.77 -7.32 -13.27
N ALA A 195 2.33 -8.51 -13.50
CA ALA A 195 3.78 -8.75 -13.43
C ALA A 195 4.45 -8.84 -14.82
N GLY A 196 3.70 -8.67 -15.89
CA GLY A 196 4.20 -8.71 -17.28
C GLY A 196 4.22 -10.11 -17.89
#